data_57e26ca05a138083834eab6cb398acf3
#
_entry.id   57e26ca05a138083834eab6cb398acf3
#
_cell.length_a   1.000
_cell.length_b   1.000
_cell.length_c   1.000
_cell.angle_alpha   90.00
_cell.angle_beta   90.00
_cell.angle_gamma   90.00
#
_symmetry.space_group_name_H-M   'P 1'
#
loop_
_entity.id
_entity.type
_entity.pdbx_description
1 polymer ?
#
loop_
_entity_poly.entity_id
_entity_poly.type
_entity_poly.pdbx_seq_one_letter_code
_entity_poly.pdbx_strand_id
1 'polypeptide(L)'
;SYVFGFEESYGYLTGSYVRDKDGVDGAYMICEMFSYYATKGISLLDKLDELYKTYGYCLNTLHSYEFDGSAGFAKMQSIMQAFRGNIKAFGGKKVVKLLDYAYGLDGLPKSEVLKFLLEDNCSIVVRPSGTEPKLKIYISVSAENREAAEKVECEIVKDAEKWFA
;
A
#
# COMPACT_ATOMS: atom_id res chain seq x y z
N SER A 1 -21.65 -3.89 5.64
CA SER A 1 -21.35 -3.29 6.94
C SER A 1 -19.82 -3.18 7.11
N TYR A 2 -19.36 -2.09 7.71
CA TYR A 2 -17.95 -1.92 8.05
C TYR A 2 -17.57 -2.88 9.20
N VAL A 3 -16.44 -3.55 9.07
CA VAL A 3 -15.98 -4.54 10.05
C VAL A 3 -14.65 -4.09 10.68
N PHE A 4 -13.66 -3.75 9.85
CA PHE A 4 -12.32 -3.36 10.30
C PHE A 4 -11.57 -2.62 9.20
N GLY A 5 -10.74 -1.67 9.55
CA GLY A 5 -9.82 -0.98 8.67
C GLY A 5 -8.54 -0.58 9.39
N PHE A 6 -7.45 -0.47 8.65
CA PHE A 6 -6.17 -0.04 9.20
C PHE A 6 -5.32 0.67 8.16
N GLU A 7 -4.36 1.43 8.64
CA GLU A 7 -3.30 2.07 7.86
C GLU A 7 -1.93 1.54 8.28
N GLU A 8 -0.94 1.61 7.39
CA GLU A 8 0.44 1.23 7.70
C GLU A 8 1.06 2.08 8.81
N SER A 9 0.52 3.28 9.01
CA SER A 9 0.94 4.26 10.03
C SER A 9 0.24 4.10 11.37
N TYR A 10 -0.11 2.87 11.73
CA TYR A 10 -0.73 2.51 13.03
C TYR A 10 -2.12 3.12 13.28
N GLY A 11 -2.84 3.45 12.24
CA GLY A 11 -4.24 3.87 12.32
C GLY A 11 -5.17 2.68 12.22
N TYR A 12 -6.07 2.49 13.18
CA TYR A 12 -7.02 1.38 13.25
C TYR A 12 -8.43 1.88 13.51
N LEU A 13 -9.43 1.14 13.01
CA LEU A 13 -10.83 1.37 13.31
C LEU A 13 -11.61 0.06 13.18
N THR A 14 -12.37 -0.33 14.21
CA THR A 14 -13.14 -1.59 14.25
C THR A 14 -14.64 -1.41 14.16
N GLY A 15 -15.12 -0.22 13.87
CA GLY A 15 -16.55 0.04 13.80
C GLY A 15 -16.88 1.34 13.10
N SER A 16 -18.16 1.67 13.05
CA SER A 16 -18.68 2.86 12.35
C SER A 16 -19.04 4.01 13.29
N TYR A 17 -18.65 3.94 14.57
CA TYR A 17 -18.98 4.92 15.61
C TYR A 17 -18.23 6.26 15.45
N VAL A 18 -17.06 6.23 14.82
CA VAL A 18 -16.32 7.43 14.37
C VAL A 18 -15.93 7.28 12.90
N ARG A 19 -15.46 8.37 12.29
CA ARG A 19 -15.08 8.41 10.87
C ARG A 19 -13.60 8.65 10.66
N ASP A 20 -12.81 8.37 11.67
CA ASP A 20 -11.36 8.45 11.65
C ASP A 20 -10.78 7.34 12.55
N LYS A 21 -9.48 7.23 12.56
CA LYS A 21 -8.74 6.22 13.33
C LYS A 21 -8.95 6.37 14.83
N ASP A 22 -9.04 5.24 15.51
CA ASP A 22 -9.10 5.17 16.98
C ASP A 22 -7.98 4.24 17.50
N GLY A 23 -6.91 4.84 18.04
CA GLY A 23 -5.76 4.10 18.54
C GLY A 23 -6.06 3.33 19.84
N VAL A 24 -7.04 3.77 20.62
CA VAL A 24 -7.46 3.07 21.86
C VAL A 24 -8.21 1.80 21.49
N ASP A 25 -9.15 1.90 20.57
CA ASP A 25 -9.87 0.75 20.00
C ASP A 25 -8.90 -0.25 19.35
N GLY A 26 -7.96 0.24 18.54
CA GLY A 26 -6.92 -0.60 17.95
C GLY A 26 -6.08 -1.34 18.99
N ALA A 27 -5.62 -0.67 20.05
CA ALA A 27 -4.86 -1.29 21.12
C ALA A 27 -5.68 -2.36 21.86
N TYR A 28 -6.95 -2.07 22.15
CA TYR A 28 -7.85 -3.03 22.77
C TYR A 28 -8.01 -4.30 21.93
N MET A 29 -8.30 -4.15 20.63
CA MET A 29 -8.48 -5.27 19.73
C MET A 29 -7.21 -6.11 19.55
N ILE A 30 -6.02 -5.48 19.53
CA ILE A 30 -4.75 -6.20 19.48
C ILE A 30 -4.54 -7.01 20.76
N CYS A 31 -4.82 -6.45 21.94
CA CYS A 31 -4.73 -7.16 23.20
C CYS A 31 -5.72 -8.33 23.29
N GLU A 32 -6.94 -8.15 22.80
CA GLU A 32 -7.95 -9.22 22.74
C GLU A 32 -7.51 -10.36 21.82
N MET A 33 -7.05 -10.02 20.60
CA MET A 33 -6.50 -10.99 19.66
C MET A 33 -5.32 -11.76 20.25
N PHE A 34 -4.37 -11.07 20.85
CA PHE A 34 -3.23 -11.68 21.53
C PHE A 34 -3.68 -12.66 22.61
N SER A 35 -4.58 -12.23 23.50
CA SER A 35 -5.11 -13.05 24.59
C SER A 35 -5.84 -14.29 24.06
N TYR A 36 -6.65 -14.14 23.04
CA TYR A 36 -7.36 -15.25 22.41
C TYR A 36 -6.42 -16.33 21.88
N TYR A 37 -5.36 -15.94 21.16
CA TYR A 37 -4.39 -16.92 20.64
C TYR A 37 -3.49 -17.46 21.75
N ALA A 38 -3.12 -16.69 22.75
CA ALA A 38 -2.34 -17.14 23.90
C ALA A 38 -3.06 -18.25 24.69
N THR A 39 -4.40 -18.16 24.87
CA THR A 39 -5.18 -19.23 25.52
C THR A 39 -5.15 -20.54 24.72
N LYS A 40 -4.81 -20.50 23.44
CA LYS A 40 -4.68 -21.67 22.55
C LYS A 40 -3.23 -22.15 22.40
N GLY A 41 -2.28 -21.51 23.08
CA GLY A 41 -0.85 -21.80 22.95
C GLY A 41 -0.27 -21.41 21.58
N ILE A 42 -0.92 -20.48 20.86
CA ILE A 42 -0.51 -20.03 19.53
C ILE A 42 0.06 -18.61 19.65
N SER A 43 1.29 -18.37 19.19
CA SER A 43 1.83 -17.02 19.10
C SER A 43 1.24 -16.29 17.88
N LEU A 44 1.26 -14.94 17.90
CA LEU A 44 0.83 -14.16 16.73
C LEU A 44 1.76 -14.37 15.52
N LEU A 45 3.03 -14.71 15.74
CA LEU A 45 3.97 -15.07 14.67
C LEU A 45 3.59 -16.40 14.01
N ASP A 46 3.27 -17.42 14.82
CA ASP A 46 2.79 -18.71 14.32
C ASP A 46 1.50 -18.53 13.50
N LYS A 47 0.62 -17.63 13.97
CA LYS A 47 -0.63 -17.35 13.26
C LYS A 47 -0.38 -16.61 11.94
N LEU A 48 0.59 -15.70 11.89
CA LEU A 48 1.01 -15.03 10.66
C LEU A 48 1.60 -16.03 9.65
N ASP A 49 2.46 -16.94 10.13
CA ASP A 49 3.04 -18.01 9.29
C ASP A 49 1.96 -18.95 8.74
N GLU A 50 0.95 -19.28 9.54
CA GLU A 50 -0.21 -20.05 9.09
C GLU A 50 -0.96 -19.33 7.97
N LEU A 51 -1.16 -18.01 8.10
CA LEU A 51 -1.82 -17.20 7.06
C LEU A 51 -1.01 -17.22 5.76
N TYR A 52 0.31 -17.03 5.84
CA TYR A 52 1.18 -17.10 4.66
C TYR A 52 1.17 -18.49 4.00
N LYS A 53 1.17 -19.55 4.78
CA LYS A 53 1.08 -20.94 4.26
C LYS A 53 -0.27 -21.22 3.60
N THR A 54 -1.35 -20.62 4.11
CA THR A 54 -2.70 -20.87 3.64
C THR A 54 -3.06 -20.04 2.40
N TYR A 55 -2.64 -18.78 2.37
CA TYR A 55 -3.09 -17.81 1.37
C TYR A 55 -1.99 -17.29 0.44
N GLY A 56 -0.74 -17.72 0.65
CA GLY A 56 0.45 -17.18 -0.04
C GLY A 56 1.07 -16.00 0.71
N TYR A 57 2.32 -15.71 0.38
CA TYR A 57 3.06 -14.62 0.98
C TYR A 57 2.67 -13.29 0.32
N CYS A 58 2.37 -12.28 1.14
CA CYS A 58 2.08 -10.94 0.68
C CYS A 58 3.03 -9.93 1.36
N LEU A 59 3.84 -9.22 0.56
CA LEU A 59 4.72 -8.16 0.99
C LEU A 59 4.09 -6.81 0.66
N ASN A 60 3.96 -5.95 1.66
CA ASN A 60 3.53 -4.56 1.47
C ASN A 60 4.62 -3.63 1.95
N THR A 61 5.07 -2.73 1.08
CA THR A 61 6.12 -1.74 1.37
C THR A 61 5.66 -0.33 1.04
N LEU A 62 6.25 0.65 1.72
CA LEU A 62 6.06 2.07 1.48
C LEU A 62 7.40 2.74 1.23
N HIS A 63 7.51 3.40 0.09
CA HIS A 63 8.64 4.25 -0.28
C HIS A 63 8.19 5.70 -0.31
N SER A 64 8.92 6.58 0.39
CA SER A 64 8.63 8.02 0.45
C SER A 64 9.80 8.80 -0.13
N TYR A 65 9.49 9.68 -1.07
CA TYR A 65 10.47 10.51 -1.78
C TYR A 65 10.17 11.98 -1.49
N GLU A 66 11.17 12.71 -1.01
CA GLU A 66 11.02 14.12 -0.63
C GLU A 66 11.42 15.04 -1.79
N PHE A 67 10.67 16.11 -1.98
CA PHE A 67 10.85 17.10 -3.04
C PHE A 67 10.76 18.51 -2.46
N ASP A 68 11.88 19.11 -2.12
CA ASP A 68 11.91 20.39 -1.43
C ASP A 68 11.58 21.60 -2.32
N GLY A 69 10.87 22.56 -1.73
CA GLY A 69 10.59 23.87 -2.31
C GLY A 69 9.60 23.81 -3.49
N SER A 70 9.42 24.98 -4.13
CA SER A 70 8.49 25.12 -5.26
C SER A 70 8.91 24.31 -6.49
N ALA A 71 10.21 24.20 -6.74
CA ALA A 71 10.75 23.37 -7.83
C ALA A 71 10.47 21.87 -7.59
N GLY A 72 10.59 21.42 -6.32
CA GLY A 72 10.27 20.05 -5.94
C GLY A 72 8.77 19.75 -6.10
N PHE A 73 7.89 20.68 -5.77
CA PHE A 73 6.46 20.53 -6.02
C PHE A 73 6.15 20.38 -7.53
N ALA A 74 6.75 21.24 -8.37
CA ALA A 74 6.58 21.12 -9.82
C ALA A 74 7.11 19.78 -10.37
N LYS A 75 8.26 19.31 -9.85
CA LYS A 75 8.82 18.00 -10.17
C LYS A 75 7.84 16.87 -9.80
N MET A 76 7.29 16.89 -8.60
CA MET A 76 6.32 15.90 -8.13
C MET A 76 5.09 15.84 -9.05
N GLN A 77 4.58 17.00 -9.49
CA GLN A 77 3.47 17.08 -10.44
C GLN A 77 3.86 16.48 -11.81
N SER A 78 5.07 16.75 -12.29
CA SER A 78 5.55 16.18 -13.57
C SER A 78 5.68 14.66 -13.48
N ILE A 79 6.14 14.13 -12.35
CA ILE A 79 6.21 12.68 -12.09
C ILE A 79 4.81 12.07 -12.12
N MET A 80 3.83 12.67 -11.46
CA MET A 80 2.44 12.18 -11.50
C MET A 80 1.87 12.16 -12.92
N GLN A 81 2.20 13.17 -13.74
CA GLN A 81 1.80 13.17 -15.16
C GLN A 81 2.52 12.07 -15.95
N ALA A 82 3.80 11.83 -15.69
CA ALA A 82 4.54 10.73 -16.31
C ALA A 82 3.94 9.36 -15.96
N PHE A 83 3.54 9.15 -14.71
CA PHE A 83 2.83 7.94 -14.28
C PHE A 83 1.45 7.76 -14.93
N ARG A 84 0.77 8.85 -15.36
CA ARG A 84 -0.46 8.77 -16.17
C ARG A 84 -0.21 8.34 -17.60
N GLY A 85 1.05 8.30 -18.01
CA GLY A 85 1.45 7.82 -19.33
C GLY A 85 1.14 6.33 -19.52
N ASN A 86 1.46 5.84 -20.72
CA ASN A 86 1.16 4.46 -21.10
C ASN A 86 2.23 3.49 -20.56
N ILE A 87 2.31 3.34 -19.25
CA ILE A 87 3.23 2.40 -18.60
C ILE A 87 2.69 0.98 -18.77
N LYS A 88 3.52 0.09 -19.31
CA LYS A 88 3.11 -1.28 -19.65
C LYS A 88 3.50 -2.31 -18.60
N ALA A 89 4.54 -2.04 -17.82
CA ALA A 89 5.05 -2.97 -16.82
C ALA A 89 5.85 -2.25 -15.74
N PHE A 90 6.00 -2.91 -14.59
CA PHE A 90 6.93 -2.58 -13.51
C PHE A 90 7.57 -3.87 -13.01
N GLY A 91 8.90 -3.89 -12.86
CA GLY A 91 9.62 -5.07 -12.39
C GLY A 91 9.31 -6.34 -13.19
N GLY A 92 9.15 -6.21 -14.51
CA GLY A 92 8.78 -7.33 -15.37
C GLY A 92 7.29 -7.76 -15.30
N LYS A 93 6.50 -7.24 -14.34
CA LYS A 93 5.07 -7.50 -14.20
C LYS A 93 4.26 -6.55 -15.10
N LYS A 94 3.41 -7.09 -15.97
CA LYS A 94 2.56 -6.26 -16.84
C LYS A 94 1.52 -5.50 -16.03
N VAL A 95 1.24 -4.27 -16.46
CA VAL A 95 0.10 -3.50 -15.97
C VAL A 95 -1.18 -4.05 -16.60
N VAL A 96 -2.04 -4.62 -15.76
CA VAL A 96 -3.36 -5.13 -16.16
C VAL A 96 -4.37 -3.99 -16.26
N LYS A 97 -4.31 -3.04 -15.30
CA LYS A 97 -5.24 -1.90 -15.25
C LYS A 97 -4.62 -0.73 -14.50
N LEU A 98 -4.81 0.49 -15.02
CA LEU A 98 -4.57 1.73 -14.31
C LEU A 98 -5.92 2.27 -13.78
N LEU A 99 -5.97 2.58 -12.50
CA LEU A 99 -7.07 3.26 -11.83
C LEU A 99 -6.59 4.67 -11.47
N ASP A 100 -7.17 5.69 -12.11
CA ASP A 100 -6.89 7.10 -11.84
C ASP A 100 -8.07 7.69 -11.04
N TYR A 101 -7.81 8.06 -9.81
CA TYR A 101 -8.82 8.61 -8.90
C TYR A 101 -9.01 10.12 -9.05
N ALA A 102 -8.27 10.80 -9.94
CA ALA A 102 -8.38 12.25 -10.15
C ALA A 102 -9.81 12.67 -10.59
N TYR A 103 -10.53 11.78 -11.23
CA TYR A 103 -11.91 12.05 -11.71
C TYR A 103 -12.99 11.46 -10.79
N GLY A 104 -12.60 10.79 -9.73
CA GLY A 104 -13.47 9.96 -8.91
C GLY A 104 -13.66 8.57 -9.52
N LEU A 105 -13.74 7.55 -8.70
CA LEU A 105 -13.87 6.16 -9.13
C LEU A 105 -14.68 5.38 -8.10
N ASP A 106 -15.62 4.55 -8.56
CA ASP A 106 -16.42 3.64 -7.73
C ASP A 106 -17.14 4.33 -6.57
N GLY A 107 -17.63 5.57 -6.78
CA GLY A 107 -18.31 6.37 -5.77
C GLY A 107 -17.38 7.05 -4.76
N LEU A 108 -16.08 6.90 -4.90
CA LEU A 108 -15.09 7.58 -4.09
C LEU A 108 -14.88 9.04 -4.55
N PRO A 109 -14.55 9.96 -3.64
CA PRO A 109 -14.26 11.35 -4.00
C PRO A 109 -13.00 11.43 -4.87
N LYS A 110 -12.89 12.53 -5.62
CA LYS A 110 -11.70 12.84 -6.41
C LYS A 110 -10.47 12.93 -5.52
N SER A 111 -9.39 12.29 -5.93
CA SER A 111 -8.12 12.28 -5.22
C SER A 111 -6.96 12.10 -6.18
N GLU A 112 -5.83 12.75 -5.90
CA GLU A 112 -4.60 12.63 -6.68
C GLU A 112 -3.89 11.30 -6.37
N VAL A 113 -4.49 10.20 -6.81
CA VAL A 113 -4.02 8.83 -6.57
C VAL A 113 -4.07 8.04 -7.86
N LEU A 114 -2.99 7.34 -8.16
CA LEU A 114 -2.90 6.36 -9.24
C LEU A 114 -2.69 4.98 -8.65
N LYS A 115 -3.46 3.98 -9.08
CA LYS A 115 -3.25 2.59 -8.70
C LYS A 115 -3.09 1.73 -9.94
N PHE A 116 -1.94 1.10 -10.05
CA PHE A 116 -1.63 0.12 -11.08
C PHE A 116 -1.91 -1.27 -10.53
N LEU A 117 -2.83 -1.99 -11.15
CA LEU A 117 -3.00 -3.42 -10.92
C LEU A 117 -2.06 -4.15 -11.87
N LEU A 118 -1.23 -5.02 -11.33
CA LEU A 118 -0.25 -5.80 -12.06
C LEU A 118 -0.66 -7.26 -12.12
N GLU A 119 0.03 -8.04 -12.95
CA GLU A 119 -0.09 -9.51 -12.96
C GLU A 119 0.22 -10.10 -11.58
N ASP A 120 -0.21 -11.34 -11.35
CA ASP A 120 0.04 -12.13 -10.14
C ASP A 120 -0.41 -11.44 -8.84
N ASN A 121 -1.54 -10.72 -8.89
CA ASN A 121 -2.10 -10.01 -7.75
C ASN A 121 -1.14 -9.02 -7.08
N CYS A 122 -0.25 -8.41 -7.87
CA CYS A 122 0.61 -7.32 -7.42
C CYS A 122 -0.05 -5.96 -7.71
N SER A 123 0.34 -4.94 -6.98
CA SER A 123 -0.14 -3.57 -7.24
C SER A 123 0.84 -2.50 -6.78
N ILE A 124 0.74 -1.33 -7.41
CA ILE A 124 1.47 -0.13 -7.02
C ILE A 124 0.45 1.00 -6.86
N VAL A 125 0.55 1.74 -5.77
CA VAL A 125 -0.21 2.99 -5.58
C VAL A 125 0.77 4.15 -5.49
N VAL A 126 0.57 5.16 -6.33
CA VAL A 126 1.37 6.39 -6.34
C VAL A 126 0.49 7.54 -5.89
N ARG A 127 0.95 8.27 -4.86
CA ARG A 127 0.17 9.33 -4.25
C ARG A 127 1.08 10.43 -3.69
N PRO A 128 0.88 11.71 -4.07
CA PRO A 128 1.49 12.83 -3.35
C PRO A 128 0.90 12.95 -1.95
N SER A 129 1.70 13.35 -0.97
CA SER A 129 1.20 13.74 0.35
C SER A 129 0.41 15.05 0.23
N GLY A 130 -0.69 15.15 0.97
CA GLY A 130 -1.50 16.38 1.02
C GLY A 130 -0.92 17.46 1.93
N THR A 131 0.01 17.11 2.82
CA THR A 131 0.52 18.00 3.87
C THR A 131 2.04 18.20 3.82
N GLU A 132 2.76 17.35 3.12
CA GLU A 132 4.22 17.35 3.05
C GLU A 132 4.67 17.29 1.58
N PRO A 133 5.84 17.84 1.23
CA PRO A 133 6.39 17.76 -0.13
C PRO A 133 6.96 16.36 -0.42
N LYS A 134 6.11 15.34 -0.33
CA LYS A 134 6.49 13.92 -0.47
C LYS A 134 5.60 13.20 -1.48
N LEU A 135 6.23 12.37 -2.30
CA LEU A 135 5.55 11.37 -3.12
C LEU A 135 5.67 10.01 -2.43
N LYS A 136 4.55 9.37 -2.18
CA LYS A 136 4.49 8.03 -1.58
C LYS A 136 4.18 6.99 -2.64
N ILE A 137 4.93 5.90 -2.63
CA ILE A 137 4.70 4.73 -3.46
C ILE A 137 4.46 3.54 -2.54
N TYR A 138 3.26 2.98 -2.60
CA TYR A 138 2.90 1.75 -1.91
C TYR A 138 2.98 0.60 -2.89
N ILE A 139 3.71 -0.43 -2.54
CA ILE A 139 3.89 -1.63 -3.37
C ILE A 139 3.33 -2.82 -2.62
N SER A 140 2.47 -3.58 -3.28
CA SER A 140 1.95 -4.85 -2.79
C SER A 140 2.36 -5.95 -3.74
N VAL A 141 3.07 -6.96 -3.23
CA VAL A 141 3.57 -8.10 -3.99
C VAL A 141 3.03 -9.38 -3.39
N SER A 142 2.39 -10.20 -4.21
CA SER A 142 2.04 -11.60 -3.87
C SER A 142 3.06 -12.54 -4.49
N ALA A 143 3.60 -13.47 -3.69
CA ALA A 143 4.59 -14.45 -4.13
C ALA A 143 4.51 -15.74 -3.31
N GLU A 144 5.28 -16.75 -3.71
CA GLU A 144 5.33 -18.03 -3.00
C GLU A 144 5.98 -17.95 -1.62
N ASN A 145 6.97 -17.05 -1.49
CA ASN A 145 7.72 -16.86 -0.25
C ASN A 145 8.30 -15.46 -0.17
N ARG A 146 8.90 -15.14 0.96
CA ARG A 146 9.47 -13.83 1.27
C ARG A 146 10.57 -13.41 0.28
N GLU A 147 11.51 -14.29 -0.01
CA GLU A 147 12.64 -14.00 -0.88
C GLU A 147 12.17 -13.64 -2.31
N ALA A 148 11.21 -14.40 -2.84
CA ALA A 148 10.61 -14.12 -4.13
C ALA A 148 9.87 -12.77 -4.14
N ALA A 149 9.15 -12.44 -3.05
CA ALA A 149 8.45 -11.18 -2.93
C ALA A 149 9.41 -9.98 -2.87
N GLU A 150 10.46 -10.07 -2.05
CA GLU A 150 11.49 -9.02 -1.90
C GLU A 150 12.22 -8.77 -3.23
N LYS A 151 12.51 -9.81 -4.01
CA LYS A 151 13.12 -9.69 -5.33
C LYS A 151 12.20 -8.92 -6.30
N VAL A 152 10.94 -9.30 -6.38
CA VAL A 152 9.96 -8.63 -7.26
C VAL A 152 9.76 -7.17 -6.82
N GLU A 153 9.65 -6.91 -5.54
CA GLU A 153 9.51 -5.57 -4.97
C GLU A 153 10.71 -4.69 -5.35
N CYS A 154 11.94 -5.18 -5.19
CA CYS A 154 13.15 -4.46 -5.56
C CYS A 154 13.18 -4.10 -7.05
N GLU A 155 12.73 -4.97 -7.93
CA GLU A 155 12.64 -4.70 -9.37
C GLU A 155 11.57 -3.66 -9.70
N ILE A 156 10.43 -3.71 -8.99
CA ILE A 156 9.35 -2.70 -9.12
C ILE A 156 9.84 -1.31 -8.69
N VAL A 157 10.54 -1.22 -7.55
CA VAL A 157 11.11 0.04 -7.05
C VAL A 157 12.06 0.65 -8.07
N LYS A 158 13.01 -0.13 -8.58
CA LYS A 158 13.98 0.32 -9.60
C LYS A 158 13.29 0.84 -10.86
N ASP A 159 12.22 0.20 -11.29
CA ASP A 159 11.46 0.65 -12.47
C ASP A 159 10.67 1.93 -12.17
N ALA A 160 10.06 2.03 -10.99
CA ALA A 160 9.33 3.23 -10.58
C ALA A 160 10.25 4.46 -10.48
N GLU A 161 11.45 4.28 -9.92
CA GLU A 161 12.45 5.36 -9.75
C GLU A 161 12.97 5.94 -11.08
N LYS A 162 12.93 5.20 -12.17
CA LYS A 162 13.28 5.72 -13.52
C LYS A 162 12.41 6.91 -13.94
N TRP A 163 11.21 7.02 -13.40
CA TRP A 163 10.28 8.13 -13.70
C TRP A 163 10.57 9.40 -12.87
N PHE A 164 11.53 9.34 -11.95
CA PHE A 164 11.96 10.49 -11.16
C PHE A 164 13.10 11.30 -11.80
N ALA A 165 13.66 10.81 -12.89
CA ALA A 165 14.75 11.45 -13.62
C ALA A 165 14.36 12.79 -14.30
#